data_26830623c7dad774bbcfbb35e456ad4a
#
_entry.id   26830623c7dad774bbcfbb35e456ad4a
#
_cell.length_a   1.000
_cell.length_b   1.000
_cell.length_c   1.000
_cell.angle_alpha   90.00
_cell.angle_beta   90.00
_cell.angle_gamma   90.00
#
_symmetry.space_group_name_H-M   'P 1'
#
loop_
_entity.id
_entity.type
_entity.pdbx_description
1 polymer ?
#
loop_
_entity_poly.entity_id
_entity_poly.type
_entity_poly.pdbx_seq_one_letter_code
_entity_poly.pdbx_strand_id
1 'polypeptide(L)'
;MPLFKKTKFLSLSDAIQNPKNCKKLSLIFIDRNLKYEGVIFSKFINLKVLEIQADPKIYDLEDFELPEEISNLKKLKKISLLNLPFKVFPEWIIHIKSLKYLMIRGNEIDSIPDSICQLDNLKKLRVENCKLNKLPATLNQMQNLRILGLSDTELTDLDPNLFPNNLKEINLSGRQKYELHELEKLKSAMKKNENIG
;
A
#
# COMPACT_ATOMS: atom_id res chain seq x y z
N MET A 1 4.63 -39.50 1.75
CA MET A 1 5.12 -38.16 2.16
C MET A 1 4.13 -37.11 1.64
N PRO A 2 3.57 -36.22 2.45
CA PRO A 2 2.78 -35.13 1.93
C PRO A 2 3.71 -34.21 1.13
N LEU A 3 3.51 -34.14 -0.16
CA LEU A 3 4.17 -33.17 -1.03
C LEU A 3 3.79 -31.77 -0.55
N PHE A 4 4.73 -31.05 0.07
CA PHE A 4 4.54 -29.65 0.44
C PHE A 4 4.27 -28.85 -0.84
N LYS A 5 3.01 -28.44 -1.04
CA LYS A 5 2.63 -27.64 -2.21
C LYS A 5 3.31 -26.27 -2.14
N LYS A 6 4.11 -25.93 -3.16
CA LYS A 6 4.70 -24.58 -3.30
C LYS A 6 3.56 -23.54 -3.27
N THR A 7 3.66 -22.56 -2.38
CA THR A 7 2.62 -21.52 -2.22
C THR A 7 3.16 -20.10 -2.40
N LYS A 8 4.48 -19.93 -2.48
CA LYS A 8 5.19 -18.68 -2.75
C LYS A 8 5.85 -18.77 -4.11
N PHE A 9 5.62 -17.78 -4.95
CA PHE A 9 6.16 -17.70 -6.32
C PHE A 9 6.87 -16.37 -6.50
N LEU A 10 7.96 -16.40 -7.25
CA LEU A 10 8.81 -15.24 -7.54
C LEU A 10 8.72 -14.79 -9.00
N SER A 11 8.01 -15.54 -9.83
CA SER A 11 7.72 -15.18 -11.21
C SER A 11 6.26 -15.44 -11.54
N LEU A 12 5.74 -14.67 -12.48
CA LEU A 12 4.37 -14.86 -12.96
C LEU A 12 4.25 -16.16 -13.75
N SER A 13 5.23 -16.50 -14.57
CA SER A 13 5.27 -17.73 -15.37
C SER A 13 5.17 -18.99 -14.52
N ASP A 14 5.89 -19.04 -13.39
CA ASP A 14 5.78 -20.15 -12.44
C ASP A 14 4.42 -20.18 -11.74
N ALA A 15 3.89 -19.01 -11.36
CA ALA A 15 2.62 -18.91 -10.63
C ALA A 15 1.45 -19.36 -11.50
N ILE A 16 1.45 -19.05 -12.79
CA ILE A 16 0.41 -19.42 -13.75
C ILE A 16 0.28 -20.94 -13.91
N GLN A 17 1.36 -21.70 -13.75
CA GLN A 17 1.33 -23.15 -13.81
C GLN A 17 0.53 -23.78 -12.66
N ASN A 18 0.46 -23.08 -11.51
CA ASN A 18 -0.24 -23.54 -10.30
C ASN A 18 -1.01 -22.42 -9.60
N PRO A 19 -1.92 -21.73 -10.27
CA PRO A 19 -2.51 -20.48 -9.77
C PRO A 19 -3.33 -20.67 -8.49
N LYS A 20 -4.03 -21.82 -8.34
CA LYS A 20 -4.81 -22.15 -7.13
C LYS A 20 -3.95 -22.39 -5.90
N ASN A 21 -2.65 -22.72 -6.07
CA ASN A 21 -1.72 -22.87 -4.96
C ASN A 21 -1.01 -21.56 -4.59
N CYS A 22 -1.07 -20.54 -5.45
CA CYS A 22 -0.40 -19.27 -5.22
C CYS A 22 -1.05 -18.50 -4.07
N LYS A 23 -0.37 -18.43 -2.93
CA LYS A 23 -0.77 -17.62 -1.76
C LYS A 23 0.06 -16.35 -1.63
N LYS A 24 1.29 -16.36 -2.13
CA LYS A 24 2.17 -15.20 -2.21
C LYS A 24 2.81 -15.14 -3.60
N LEU A 25 2.67 -13.99 -4.25
CA LEU A 25 3.33 -13.65 -5.50
C LEU A 25 4.23 -12.43 -5.25
N SER A 26 5.52 -12.59 -5.50
CA SER A 26 6.50 -11.51 -5.40
C SER A 26 7.18 -11.36 -6.76
N LEU A 27 6.89 -10.28 -7.46
CA LEU A 27 7.45 -9.93 -8.75
C LEU A 27 8.52 -8.86 -8.50
N ILE A 28 9.79 -9.24 -8.62
CA ILE A 28 10.93 -8.35 -8.42
C ILE A 28 11.60 -8.19 -9.78
N PHE A 29 12.00 -6.96 -10.09
CA PHE A 29 12.62 -6.60 -11.36
C PHE A 29 11.68 -6.87 -12.55
N ILE A 30 10.62 -6.07 -12.61
CA ILE A 30 9.63 -6.17 -13.68
C ILE A 30 10.28 -5.79 -15.00
N ASP A 31 10.24 -6.71 -15.97
CA ASP A 31 10.61 -6.43 -17.34
C ASP A 31 9.54 -5.55 -18.02
N ARG A 32 9.97 -4.59 -18.86
CA ARG A 32 9.10 -3.68 -19.65
C ARG A 32 8.05 -4.41 -20.48
N ASN A 33 8.33 -5.65 -20.85
CA ASN A 33 7.48 -6.46 -21.71
C ASN A 33 6.32 -7.16 -20.97
N LEU A 34 6.23 -7.01 -19.65
CA LEU A 34 5.15 -7.58 -18.86
C LEU A 34 3.89 -6.69 -18.97
N LYS A 35 3.25 -6.72 -20.13
CA LYS A 35 1.83 -6.35 -20.21
C LYS A 35 1.04 -7.44 -19.49
N TYR A 36 0.67 -7.15 -18.24
CA TYR A 36 -0.14 -8.07 -17.46
C TYR A 36 -1.55 -8.10 -18.05
N GLU A 37 -1.88 -9.17 -18.76
CA GLU A 37 -3.27 -9.41 -19.10
C GLU A 37 -4.05 -9.61 -17.78
N GLY A 38 -5.02 -8.76 -17.52
CA GLY A 38 -5.84 -8.79 -16.29
C GLY A 38 -6.45 -10.15 -15.99
N VAL A 39 -6.82 -10.88 -17.03
CA VAL A 39 -7.34 -12.26 -16.95
C VAL A 39 -6.41 -13.21 -16.20
N ILE A 40 -5.08 -12.97 -16.22
CA ILE A 40 -4.11 -13.81 -15.51
C ILE A 40 -4.29 -13.70 -13.99
N PHE A 41 -4.47 -12.49 -13.47
CA PHE A 41 -4.62 -12.28 -12.02
C PHE A 41 -5.91 -12.92 -11.48
N SER A 42 -6.98 -12.99 -12.27
CA SER A 42 -8.24 -13.63 -11.86
C SER A 42 -8.09 -15.10 -11.46
N LYS A 43 -7.05 -15.78 -11.96
CA LYS A 43 -6.74 -17.19 -11.65
C LYS A 43 -6.17 -17.40 -10.24
N PHE A 44 -5.63 -16.35 -9.61
CA PHE A 44 -4.98 -16.45 -8.28
C PHE A 44 -5.97 -16.33 -7.12
N ILE A 45 -7.04 -17.09 -7.14
CA ILE A 45 -8.16 -17.03 -6.18
C ILE A 45 -7.78 -17.22 -4.71
N ASN A 46 -6.58 -17.73 -4.43
CA ASN A 46 -6.05 -17.95 -3.08
C ASN A 46 -4.93 -16.97 -2.71
N LEU A 47 -4.65 -15.97 -3.56
CA LEU A 47 -3.60 -15.01 -3.31
C LEU A 47 -3.90 -14.17 -2.07
N LYS A 48 -2.94 -14.12 -1.15
CA LYS A 48 -3.01 -13.36 0.11
C LYS A 48 -2.03 -12.20 0.14
N VAL A 49 -0.92 -12.33 -0.58
CA VAL A 49 0.18 -11.36 -0.60
C VAL A 49 0.62 -11.13 -2.04
N LEU A 50 0.58 -9.89 -2.47
CA LEU A 50 1.11 -9.40 -3.75
C LEU A 50 2.20 -8.38 -3.47
N GLU A 51 3.39 -8.63 -3.95
CA GLU A 51 4.53 -7.72 -3.87
C GLU A 51 5.07 -7.51 -5.27
N ILE A 52 5.15 -6.26 -5.70
CA ILE A 52 5.65 -5.85 -7.02
C ILE A 52 6.70 -4.78 -6.80
N GLN A 53 7.88 -5.00 -7.36
CA GLN A 53 9.00 -4.09 -7.25
C GLN A 53 9.68 -3.93 -8.61
N ALA A 54 9.82 -2.69 -9.07
CA ALA A 54 10.68 -2.40 -10.21
C ALA A 54 12.14 -2.21 -9.77
N ASP A 55 13.08 -2.43 -10.70
CA ASP A 55 14.47 -2.04 -10.51
C ASP A 55 14.53 -0.51 -10.58
N PRO A 56 15.08 0.18 -9.56
CA PRO A 56 15.24 1.64 -9.57
C PRO A 56 16.10 2.15 -10.75
N LYS A 57 16.86 1.27 -11.40
CA LYS A 57 17.70 1.59 -12.57
C LYS A 57 16.95 1.52 -13.89
N ILE A 58 15.71 1.00 -13.90
CA ILE A 58 14.89 0.94 -15.11
C ILE A 58 14.10 2.24 -15.19
N TYR A 59 14.62 3.23 -15.93
CA TYR A 59 14.06 4.59 -16.00
C TYR A 59 12.88 4.77 -16.96
N ASP A 60 12.48 3.74 -17.68
CA ASP A 60 11.50 3.85 -18.77
C ASP A 60 10.34 2.85 -18.56
N LEU A 61 9.51 3.19 -17.59
CA LEU A 61 8.25 2.48 -17.30
C LEU A 61 7.05 3.43 -17.54
N GLU A 62 7.14 4.35 -18.50
CA GLU A 62 6.14 5.43 -18.67
C GLU A 62 4.70 4.93 -18.78
N ASP A 63 4.49 3.76 -19.37
CA ASP A 63 3.17 3.16 -19.58
C ASP A 63 2.90 1.96 -18.65
N PHE A 64 3.56 1.91 -17.47
CA PHE A 64 3.35 0.79 -16.55
C PHE A 64 2.02 0.90 -15.83
N GLU A 65 1.13 -0.03 -16.07
CA GLU A 65 -0.14 -0.17 -15.38
C GLU A 65 -0.30 -1.56 -14.77
N LEU A 66 -0.98 -1.64 -13.66
CA LEU A 66 -1.43 -2.90 -13.08
C LEU A 66 -2.92 -3.10 -13.40
N PRO A 67 -3.30 -4.33 -13.78
CA PRO A 67 -4.67 -4.61 -14.17
C PRO A 67 -5.63 -4.47 -12.98
N GLU A 68 -6.76 -3.81 -13.21
CA GLU A 68 -7.81 -3.59 -12.21
C GLU A 68 -8.42 -4.88 -11.67
N GLU A 69 -8.32 -5.98 -12.42
CA GLU A 69 -8.79 -7.31 -12.02
C GLU A 69 -8.15 -7.82 -10.74
N ILE A 70 -7.01 -7.24 -10.32
CA ILE A 70 -6.42 -7.49 -9.00
C ILE A 70 -7.43 -7.17 -7.90
N SER A 71 -8.31 -6.20 -8.10
CA SER A 71 -9.37 -5.83 -7.16
C SER A 71 -10.35 -6.98 -6.85
N ASN A 72 -10.47 -7.95 -7.76
CA ASN A 72 -11.33 -9.12 -7.60
C ASN A 72 -10.77 -10.20 -6.68
N LEU A 73 -9.52 -10.06 -6.20
CA LEU A 73 -8.84 -11.05 -5.35
C LEU A 73 -9.33 -10.98 -3.89
N LYS A 74 -10.44 -11.65 -3.60
CA LYS A 74 -11.16 -11.59 -2.32
C LYS A 74 -10.35 -12.02 -1.07
N LYS A 75 -9.22 -12.73 -1.26
CA LYS A 75 -8.36 -13.18 -0.17
C LYS A 75 -7.09 -12.34 0.00
N LEU A 76 -6.92 -11.30 -0.83
CA LEU A 76 -5.73 -10.46 -0.80
C LEU A 76 -5.69 -9.62 0.48
N LYS A 77 -4.65 -9.80 1.29
CA LYS A 77 -4.47 -9.17 2.61
C LYS A 77 -3.35 -8.15 2.62
N LYS A 78 -2.36 -8.31 1.75
CA LYS A 78 -1.18 -7.45 1.69
C LYS A 78 -0.85 -7.11 0.24
N ILE A 79 -0.64 -5.83 -0.01
CA ILE A 79 -0.07 -5.28 -1.25
C ILE A 79 1.17 -4.47 -0.90
N SER A 80 2.23 -4.66 -1.67
CA SER A 80 3.44 -3.83 -1.64
C SER A 80 3.82 -3.45 -3.07
N LEU A 81 3.86 -2.16 -3.37
CA LEU A 81 4.18 -1.56 -4.66
C LEU A 81 5.41 -0.67 -4.48
N LEU A 82 6.57 -1.13 -4.98
CA LEU A 82 7.86 -0.53 -4.66
C LEU A 82 8.55 -0.04 -5.95
N ASN A 83 8.95 1.22 -5.97
CA ASN A 83 9.70 1.85 -7.07
C ASN A 83 9.00 1.72 -8.42
N LEU A 84 7.68 1.85 -8.44
CA LEU A 84 6.86 1.85 -9.65
C LEU A 84 6.59 3.30 -10.10
N PRO A 85 6.30 3.53 -11.39
CA PRO A 85 6.16 4.89 -11.92
C PRO A 85 4.77 5.49 -11.69
N PHE A 86 4.08 5.12 -10.63
CA PHE A 86 2.76 5.67 -10.36
C PHE A 86 2.84 7.16 -9.99
N LYS A 87 2.21 7.99 -10.80
CA LYS A 87 2.00 9.43 -10.53
C LYS A 87 0.71 9.67 -9.76
N VAL A 88 -0.27 8.78 -9.94
CA VAL A 88 -1.58 8.83 -9.30
C VAL A 88 -1.79 7.57 -8.48
N PHE A 89 -2.51 7.69 -7.37
CA PHE A 89 -2.87 6.52 -6.55
C PHE A 89 -3.71 5.53 -7.36
N PRO A 90 -3.35 4.23 -7.39
CA PRO A 90 -4.10 3.22 -8.16
C PRO A 90 -5.46 2.94 -7.50
N GLU A 91 -6.53 3.56 -8.00
CA GLU A 91 -7.85 3.54 -7.35
C GLU A 91 -8.47 2.14 -7.23
N TRP A 92 -8.12 1.19 -8.11
CA TRP A 92 -8.59 -0.19 -7.97
C TRP A 92 -8.28 -0.81 -6.60
N ILE A 93 -7.27 -0.30 -5.87
CA ILE A 93 -6.91 -0.77 -4.52
C ILE A 93 -8.07 -0.60 -3.54
N ILE A 94 -8.85 0.48 -3.64
CA ILE A 94 -9.96 0.76 -2.70
C ILE A 94 -11.07 -0.30 -2.76
N HIS A 95 -11.15 -1.07 -3.83
CA HIS A 95 -12.12 -2.14 -4.00
C HIS A 95 -11.71 -3.45 -3.32
N ILE A 96 -10.46 -3.56 -2.82
CA ILE A 96 -9.97 -4.76 -2.13
C ILE A 96 -10.35 -4.72 -0.65
N LYS A 97 -11.61 -4.94 -0.35
CA LYS A 97 -12.16 -4.84 1.02
C LYS A 97 -11.49 -5.81 2.02
N SER A 98 -10.79 -6.82 1.54
CA SER A 98 -10.03 -7.76 2.39
C SER A 98 -8.66 -7.27 2.81
N LEU A 99 -8.20 -6.10 2.29
CA LEU A 99 -6.84 -5.60 2.48
C LEU A 99 -6.59 -5.20 3.94
N LYS A 100 -5.44 -5.63 4.48
CA LYS A 100 -4.99 -5.30 5.84
C LYS A 100 -3.70 -4.48 5.86
N TYR A 101 -2.87 -4.60 4.81
CA TYR A 101 -1.56 -3.97 4.71
C TYR A 101 -1.37 -3.43 3.31
N LEU A 102 -1.18 -2.13 3.19
CA LEU A 102 -0.84 -1.44 1.96
C LEU A 102 0.49 -0.72 2.16
N MET A 103 1.43 -0.99 1.27
CA MET A 103 2.70 -0.26 1.16
C MET A 103 2.88 0.22 -0.26
N ILE A 104 3.08 1.50 -0.42
CA ILE A 104 3.47 2.19 -1.66
C ILE A 104 4.73 2.97 -1.33
N ARG A 105 5.83 2.66 -2.00
CA ARG A 105 7.12 3.31 -1.70
C ARG A 105 7.91 3.57 -2.97
N GLY A 106 8.57 4.75 -3.02
CA GLY A 106 9.41 5.12 -4.15
C GLY A 106 8.61 5.34 -5.43
N ASN A 107 7.44 5.97 -5.30
CA ASN A 107 6.56 6.34 -6.41
C ASN A 107 6.41 7.87 -6.46
N GLU A 108 5.82 8.39 -7.53
CA GLU A 108 5.60 9.84 -7.71
C GLU A 108 4.21 10.30 -7.26
N ILE A 109 3.49 9.48 -6.49
CA ILE A 109 2.14 9.78 -6.00
C ILE A 109 2.18 11.02 -5.11
N ASP A 110 1.34 12.01 -5.42
CA ASP A 110 1.23 13.29 -4.72
C ASP A 110 0.05 13.35 -3.74
N SER A 111 -0.93 12.47 -3.91
CA SER A 111 -2.14 12.45 -3.09
C SER A 111 -2.69 11.04 -2.91
N ILE A 112 -3.41 10.83 -1.81
CA ILE A 112 -4.20 9.63 -1.53
C ILE A 112 -5.67 10.05 -1.63
N PRO A 113 -6.53 9.34 -2.38
CA PRO A 113 -7.93 9.73 -2.54
C PRO A 113 -8.71 9.56 -1.23
N ASP A 114 -9.71 10.39 -1.01
CA ASP A 114 -10.61 10.31 0.16
C ASP A 114 -11.33 8.96 0.25
N SER A 115 -11.56 8.30 -0.89
CA SER A 115 -12.12 6.95 -0.95
C SER A 115 -11.29 5.87 -0.25
N ILE A 116 -10.05 6.17 0.19
CA ILE A 116 -9.19 5.24 0.96
C ILE A 116 -9.88 4.78 2.25
N CYS A 117 -10.76 5.61 2.83
CA CYS A 117 -11.54 5.26 4.03
C CYS A 117 -12.45 4.04 3.84
N GLN A 118 -12.77 3.68 2.59
CA GLN A 118 -13.54 2.47 2.26
C GLN A 118 -12.79 1.16 2.53
N LEU A 119 -11.50 1.21 2.84
CA LEU A 119 -10.71 0.04 3.24
C LEU A 119 -10.86 -0.27 4.74
N ASP A 120 -12.08 -0.65 5.15
CA ASP A 120 -12.46 -0.87 6.55
C ASP A 120 -11.55 -1.85 7.31
N ASN A 121 -10.91 -2.78 6.61
CA ASN A 121 -10.02 -3.77 7.22
C ASN A 121 -8.54 -3.35 7.27
N LEU A 122 -8.20 -2.15 6.74
CA LEU A 122 -6.82 -1.72 6.65
C LEU A 122 -6.26 -1.39 8.05
N LYS A 123 -5.18 -2.07 8.42
CA LYS A 123 -4.49 -1.90 9.71
C LYS A 123 -3.18 -1.14 9.58
N LYS A 124 -2.56 -1.20 8.40
CA LYS A 124 -1.28 -0.57 8.14
C LYS A 124 -1.28 0.04 6.74
N LEU A 125 -1.08 1.34 6.69
CA LEU A 125 -0.88 2.14 5.48
C LEU A 125 0.52 2.73 5.53
N ARG A 126 1.30 2.50 4.48
CA ARG A 126 2.60 3.16 4.28
C ARG A 126 2.65 3.75 2.89
N VAL A 127 2.84 5.06 2.82
CA VAL A 127 3.13 5.81 1.60
C VAL A 127 4.41 6.55 1.87
N GLU A 128 5.52 5.97 1.45
CA GLU A 128 6.86 6.38 1.85
C GLU A 128 7.71 6.69 0.61
N ASN A 129 8.61 7.66 0.71
CA ASN A 129 9.46 8.10 -0.41
C ASN A 129 8.62 8.39 -1.67
N CYS A 130 7.57 9.18 -1.49
CA CYS A 130 6.63 9.61 -2.52
C CYS A 130 6.50 11.14 -2.49
N LYS A 131 5.91 11.74 -3.54
CA LYS A 131 5.65 13.19 -3.61
C LYS A 131 4.39 13.61 -2.83
N LEU A 132 3.91 12.77 -1.92
CA LEU A 132 2.71 13.02 -1.14
C LEU A 132 2.80 14.35 -0.39
N ASN A 133 1.95 15.30 -0.72
CA ASN A 133 1.94 16.65 -0.16
C ASN A 133 0.71 16.97 0.70
N LYS A 134 -0.32 16.10 0.66
CA LYS A 134 -1.52 16.23 1.49
C LYS A 134 -2.08 14.87 1.89
N LEU A 135 -2.70 14.83 3.06
CA LEU A 135 -3.46 13.66 3.55
C LEU A 135 -4.92 13.74 3.11
N PRO A 136 -5.61 12.58 2.93
CA PRO A 136 -7.02 12.55 2.63
C PRO A 136 -7.84 13.11 3.81
N ALA A 137 -8.87 13.93 3.51
CA ALA A 137 -9.75 14.51 4.53
C ALA A 137 -10.53 13.45 5.33
N THR A 138 -10.67 12.25 4.77
CA THR A 138 -11.38 11.11 5.37
C THR A 138 -10.48 10.17 6.17
N LEU A 139 -9.19 10.48 6.34
CA LEU A 139 -8.24 9.60 7.01
C LEU A 139 -8.69 9.22 8.43
N ASN A 140 -9.30 10.16 9.17
CA ASN A 140 -9.84 9.94 10.52
C ASN A 140 -11.00 8.94 10.58
N GLN A 141 -11.63 8.63 9.45
CA GLN A 141 -12.69 7.62 9.37
C GLN A 141 -12.14 6.18 9.37
N MET A 142 -10.83 5.99 9.17
CA MET A 142 -10.18 4.67 9.10
C MET A 142 -9.98 4.06 10.50
N GLN A 143 -11.06 3.68 11.17
CA GLN A 143 -11.07 3.27 12.59
C GLN A 143 -10.26 2.00 12.89
N ASN A 144 -9.91 1.19 11.90
CA ASN A 144 -9.06 0.01 12.05
C ASN A 144 -7.58 0.27 11.75
N LEU A 145 -7.22 1.46 11.26
CA LEU A 145 -5.84 1.82 11.00
C LEU A 145 -5.07 1.95 12.33
N ARG A 146 -3.92 1.31 12.40
CA ARG A 146 -3.05 1.27 13.59
C ARG A 146 -1.67 1.83 13.32
N ILE A 147 -1.20 1.72 12.09
CA ILE A 147 0.15 2.13 11.69
C ILE A 147 0.06 2.94 10.41
N LEU A 148 0.61 4.15 10.44
CA LEU A 148 0.70 5.05 9.30
C LEU A 148 2.17 5.42 9.07
N GLY A 149 2.72 5.04 7.91
CA GLY A 149 4.07 5.40 7.48
C GLY A 149 4.01 6.48 6.40
N LEU A 150 4.66 7.60 6.65
CA LEU A 150 4.72 8.78 5.79
C LEU A 150 6.16 9.31 5.62
N SER A 151 7.14 8.43 5.81
CA SER A 151 8.56 8.82 5.73
C SER A 151 8.94 9.29 4.33
N ASP A 152 9.80 10.30 4.25
CA ASP A 152 10.30 10.81 2.97
C ASP A 152 9.19 11.21 1.98
N THR A 153 8.18 11.92 2.47
CA THR A 153 7.11 12.54 1.66
C THR A 153 7.31 14.06 1.56
N GLU A 154 6.43 14.78 0.88
CA GLU A 154 6.44 16.23 0.76
C GLU A 154 5.36 16.90 1.62
N LEU A 155 4.84 16.19 2.62
CA LEU A 155 3.87 16.75 3.57
C LEU A 155 4.49 17.90 4.36
N THR A 156 3.78 19.00 4.43
CA THR A 156 4.20 20.22 5.16
C THR A 156 3.31 20.53 6.37
N ASP A 157 2.14 19.92 6.43
CA ASP A 157 1.15 20.13 7.49
C ASP A 157 0.68 18.80 8.07
N LEU A 158 0.53 18.77 9.39
CA LEU A 158 0.09 17.61 10.17
C LEU A 158 -1.11 18.00 11.05
N ASP A 159 -2.28 18.29 10.45
CA ASP A 159 -3.49 18.53 11.26
C ASP A 159 -3.82 17.27 12.07
N PRO A 160 -3.74 17.33 13.43
CA PRO A 160 -4.04 16.19 14.28
C PRO A 160 -5.46 15.63 14.12
N ASN A 161 -6.41 16.44 13.67
CA ASN A 161 -7.80 16.03 13.48
C ASN A 161 -7.99 15.07 12.28
N LEU A 162 -7.03 15.02 11.40
CA LEU A 162 -7.04 14.08 10.27
C LEU A 162 -6.69 12.64 10.68
N PHE A 163 -6.11 12.42 11.85
CA PHE A 163 -5.64 11.09 12.23
C PHE A 163 -6.70 10.28 12.95
N PRO A 164 -6.83 8.96 12.65
CA PRO A 164 -7.74 8.09 13.38
C PRO A 164 -7.42 8.00 14.87
N ASN A 165 -8.44 8.03 15.71
CA ASN A 165 -8.28 7.95 17.16
C ASN A 165 -7.56 6.67 17.63
N ASN A 166 -7.67 5.60 16.89
CA ASN A 166 -7.07 4.30 17.20
C ASN A 166 -5.66 4.09 16.61
N LEU A 167 -5.05 5.15 16.08
CA LEU A 167 -3.71 5.09 15.51
C LEU A 167 -2.68 4.92 16.64
N LYS A 168 -1.80 3.91 16.49
CA LYS A 168 -0.78 3.58 17.51
C LYS A 168 0.63 4.06 17.11
N GLU A 169 0.88 4.15 15.81
CA GLU A 169 2.20 4.47 15.30
C GLU A 169 2.07 5.35 14.07
N ILE A 170 2.81 6.46 14.07
CA ILE A 170 3.05 7.29 12.89
C ILE A 170 4.57 7.34 12.67
N ASN A 171 5.00 7.02 11.46
CA ASN A 171 6.38 7.18 11.06
C ASN A 171 6.49 8.37 10.10
N LEU A 172 7.20 9.41 10.57
CA LEU A 172 7.44 10.68 9.88
C LEU A 172 8.94 10.91 9.64
N SER A 173 9.77 9.88 9.75
CA SER A 173 11.22 10.02 9.54
C SER A 173 11.55 10.39 8.09
N GLY A 174 12.68 11.05 7.87
CA GLY A 174 13.17 11.35 6.54
C GLY A 174 13.43 12.83 6.29
N ARG A 175 13.15 13.30 5.08
CA ARG A 175 13.52 14.64 4.59
C ARG A 175 12.59 15.75 5.07
N GLN A 176 11.39 15.40 5.56
CA GLN A 176 10.44 16.39 6.04
C GLN A 176 10.97 17.11 7.28
N LYS A 177 10.72 18.41 7.30
CA LYS A 177 10.99 19.24 8.47
C LYS A 177 9.64 19.73 9.00
N TYR A 178 9.18 19.10 10.07
CA TYR A 178 8.01 19.57 10.79
C TYR A 178 8.45 20.50 11.93
N GLU A 179 7.67 21.53 12.17
CA GLU A 179 7.89 22.39 13.32
C GLU A 179 7.67 21.60 14.62
N LEU A 180 8.50 21.88 15.64
CA LEU A 180 8.44 21.14 16.90
C LEU A 180 7.05 21.16 17.53
N HIS A 181 6.36 22.31 17.45
CA HIS A 181 5.03 22.47 18.00
C HIS A 181 3.96 21.61 17.30
N GLU A 182 4.09 21.32 16.00
CA GLU A 182 3.19 20.43 15.24
C GLU A 182 3.36 18.98 15.71
N LEU A 183 4.62 18.54 15.87
CA LEU A 183 4.91 17.20 16.39
C LEU A 183 4.42 17.02 17.84
N GLU A 184 4.50 18.06 18.67
CA GLU A 184 3.98 18.04 20.04
C GLU A 184 2.45 17.98 20.07
N LYS A 185 1.77 18.75 19.22
CA LYS A 185 0.31 18.66 19.07
C LYS A 185 -0.13 17.27 18.65
N LEU A 186 0.54 16.69 17.65
CA LEU A 186 0.25 15.35 17.16
C LEU A 186 0.45 14.29 18.27
N LYS A 187 1.59 14.33 18.97
CA LYS A 187 1.87 13.44 20.10
C LYS A 187 0.83 13.57 21.21
N SER A 188 0.39 14.78 21.51
CA SER A 188 -0.63 15.03 22.52
C SER A 188 -2.01 14.49 22.11
N ALA A 189 -2.37 14.64 20.85
CA ALA A 189 -3.60 14.07 20.30
C ALA A 189 -3.59 12.53 20.35
N MET A 190 -2.48 11.90 19.99
CA MET A 190 -2.33 10.44 20.06
C MET A 190 -2.41 9.90 21.49
N LYS A 191 -1.77 10.58 22.48
CA LYS A 191 -1.82 10.16 23.90
C LYS A 191 -3.21 10.26 24.51
N LYS A 192 -4.03 11.26 24.13
CA LYS A 192 -5.41 11.35 24.60
C LYS A 192 -6.24 10.13 24.22
N ASN A 193 -5.92 9.51 23.11
CA ASN A 193 -6.61 8.33 22.60
C ASN A 193 -6.23 7.02 23.32
N GLU A 194 -5.06 6.97 23.99
CA GLU A 194 -4.64 5.81 24.80
C GLU A 194 -5.35 5.78 26.17
N ASN A 195 -5.84 6.93 26.66
CA ASN A 195 -6.49 7.06 27.98
C ASN A 195 -8.02 6.90 27.97
N ILE A 196 -8.63 6.56 26.84
CA ILE A 196 -10.09 6.39 26.66
C ILE A 196 -10.44 4.90 26.41
N GLY A 197 -9.57 3.97 26.77
CA GLY A 197 -9.78 2.52 26.62
C GLY A 197 -10.12 1.84 27.94
#